data_73c541471c53a3826c8e0f55898eebdb
#
_entry.id   73c541471c53a3826c8e0f55898eebdb
#
_cell.length_a   1.000
_cell.length_b   1.000
_cell.length_c   1.000
_cell.angle_alpha   90.00
_cell.angle_beta   90.00
_cell.angle_gamma   90.00
#
_symmetry.space_group_name_H-M   'P 1'
#
loop_
_entity.id
_entity.type
_entity.pdbx_description
1 polymer ?
#
loop_
_entity_poly.entity_id
_entity_poly.type
_entity_poly.pdbx_seq_one_letter_code
_entity_poly.pdbx_strand_id
1 'polypeptide(L)'
;RLPVSRITDALQDMLPHLSESNWLEAARGIMTTDTRPKIVSRQTEILGEKITITGIAKGSGMIQPNMATMLSYIATDALLSQQTVQDMLVKATARSFNRITVDSDTSTNDSCMLTATGASGVDIDKEPSAAGVFYEALEELMIELAQGIIRDAEGATKFVEVRVINGSVEKDCLNIAYAIANSPLMKTAIFASDANWGRIVMAIGKADADIDVSKLDVYIGDVQLMSKGGKASDYEESMGANAMSGEEISITVDLNAGDFSETVWTSDLSHEYVRINAEYRT
;
A
#
# COMPACT_ATOMS: atom_id res chain seq x y z
N ARG A 1 -1.91 20.68 23.11
CA ARG A 1 -3.36 20.82 22.93
C ARG A 1 -3.62 21.45 21.57
N LEU A 2 -4.47 20.84 20.74
CA LEU A 2 -4.80 21.34 19.41
C LEU A 2 -5.39 22.77 19.50
N PRO A 3 -4.87 23.75 18.73
CA PRO A 3 -5.39 25.11 18.74
C PRO A 3 -6.66 25.23 17.87
N VAL A 4 -7.78 24.69 18.37
CA VAL A 4 -9.06 24.58 17.63
C VAL A 4 -9.52 25.95 17.10
N SER A 5 -9.34 27.05 17.87
CA SER A 5 -9.73 28.38 17.43
C SER A 5 -9.05 28.81 16.12
N ARG A 6 -7.76 28.49 15.94
CA ARG A 6 -7.04 28.83 14.69
C ARG A 6 -7.63 28.12 13.49
N ILE A 7 -8.15 26.89 13.68
CA ILE A 7 -8.79 26.11 12.61
C ILE A 7 -10.15 26.73 12.28
N THR A 8 -10.97 26.99 13.29
CA THR A 8 -12.30 27.57 13.08
C THR A 8 -12.26 28.96 12.46
N ASP A 9 -11.31 29.80 12.88
CA ASP A 9 -11.14 31.15 12.34
C ASP A 9 -10.72 31.12 10.86
N ALA A 10 -9.85 30.16 10.47
CA ALA A 10 -9.40 30.00 9.09
C ALA A 10 -10.47 29.47 8.14
N LEU A 11 -11.46 28.72 8.63
CA LEU A 11 -12.48 28.09 7.76
C LEU A 11 -13.28 29.10 6.92
N GLN A 12 -13.63 30.24 7.49
CA GLN A 12 -14.41 31.28 6.78
C GLN A 12 -13.61 31.89 5.63
N ASP A 13 -12.30 32.08 5.84
CA ASP A 13 -11.40 32.63 4.82
C ASP A 13 -11.10 31.60 3.71
N MET A 14 -11.19 30.30 4.00
CA MET A 14 -10.94 29.24 3.05
C MET A 14 -12.11 28.96 2.10
N LEU A 15 -13.35 29.13 2.53
CA LEU A 15 -14.54 28.82 1.73
C LEU A 15 -14.56 29.46 0.32
N PRO A 16 -14.18 30.75 0.14
CA PRO A 16 -14.12 31.38 -1.19
C PRO A 16 -13.02 30.81 -2.11
N HIS A 17 -12.08 30.06 -1.56
CA HIS A 17 -10.95 29.47 -2.28
C HIS A 17 -11.15 28.00 -2.65
N LEU A 18 -12.33 27.42 -2.36
CA LEU A 18 -12.67 26.09 -2.82
C LEU A 18 -12.74 26.04 -4.35
N SER A 19 -12.06 25.08 -4.95
CA SER A 19 -12.00 24.92 -6.40
C SER A 19 -11.73 23.45 -6.77
N GLU A 20 -12.34 23.00 -7.84
CA GLU A 20 -12.13 21.67 -8.43
C GLU A 20 -10.66 21.45 -8.86
N SER A 21 -9.91 22.51 -9.11
CA SER A 21 -8.50 22.46 -9.54
C SER A 21 -7.49 22.44 -8.38
N ASN A 22 -7.92 22.58 -7.13
CA ASN A 22 -7.01 22.75 -5.98
C ASN A 22 -6.61 21.42 -5.30
N TRP A 23 -6.82 20.29 -5.93
CA TRP A 23 -6.43 18.98 -5.39
C TRP A 23 -4.95 18.86 -5.08
N LEU A 24 -4.08 19.40 -5.96
CA LEU A 24 -2.64 19.37 -5.73
C LEU A 24 -2.23 20.20 -4.51
N GLU A 25 -2.84 21.37 -4.33
CA GLU A 25 -2.56 22.22 -3.17
C GLU A 25 -3.09 21.57 -1.87
N ALA A 26 -4.23 20.91 -1.93
CA ALA A 26 -4.75 20.11 -0.81
C ALA A 26 -3.80 18.94 -0.47
N ALA A 27 -3.30 18.22 -1.48
CA ALA A 27 -2.32 17.15 -1.26
C ALA A 27 -1.03 17.66 -0.61
N ARG A 28 -0.54 18.83 -1.04
CA ARG A 28 0.63 19.50 -0.42
C ARG A 28 0.34 19.93 1.01
N GLY A 29 -0.87 20.43 1.27
CA GLY A 29 -1.27 20.95 2.58
C GLY A 29 -1.35 19.91 3.69
N ILE A 30 -1.51 18.61 3.35
CA ILE A 30 -1.58 17.52 4.32
C ILE A 30 -0.22 16.83 4.56
N MET A 31 0.81 17.15 3.78
CA MET A 31 2.15 16.56 3.93
C MET A 31 2.80 16.93 5.27
N THR A 32 3.61 16.00 5.80
CA THR A 32 4.44 16.21 6.98
C THR A 32 5.92 15.91 6.67
N THR A 33 6.34 14.66 6.80
CA THR A 33 7.66 14.17 6.38
C THR A 33 7.69 13.69 4.93
N ASP A 34 6.54 13.70 4.26
CA ASP A 34 6.41 13.41 2.85
C ASP A 34 7.29 14.31 1.99
N THR A 35 7.97 13.77 0.97
CA THR A 35 8.81 14.55 0.05
C THR A 35 8.06 15.00 -1.21
N ARG A 36 6.94 14.35 -1.52
CA ARG A 36 6.08 14.63 -2.69
C ARG A 36 4.60 14.42 -2.39
N PRO A 37 3.71 15.22 -3.00
CA PRO A 37 2.27 15.01 -2.85
C PRO A 37 1.85 13.71 -3.54
N LYS A 38 0.94 12.95 -2.91
CA LYS A 38 0.30 11.76 -3.50
C LYS A 38 -1.10 12.16 -3.94
N ILE A 39 -1.31 12.13 -5.22
CA ILE A 39 -2.60 12.46 -5.87
C ILE A 39 -2.80 11.54 -7.07
N VAL A 40 -3.97 10.96 -7.17
CA VAL A 40 -4.39 10.11 -8.29
C VAL A 40 -5.79 10.52 -8.71
N SER A 41 -6.03 10.60 -10.01
CA SER A 41 -7.37 10.82 -10.57
C SER A 41 -7.61 9.81 -11.69
N ARG A 42 -8.78 9.19 -11.68
CA ARG A 42 -9.23 8.23 -12.68
C ARG A 42 -10.57 8.64 -13.25
N GLN A 43 -10.74 8.39 -14.53
CA GLN A 43 -12.02 8.48 -15.20
C GLN A 43 -12.40 7.12 -15.75
N THR A 44 -13.62 6.71 -15.50
CA THR A 44 -14.20 5.49 -16.04
C THR A 44 -15.56 5.80 -16.68
N GLU A 45 -15.98 4.97 -17.63
CA GLU A 45 -17.27 5.09 -18.26
C GLU A 45 -18.25 4.09 -17.61
N ILE A 46 -19.34 4.60 -17.07
CA ILE A 46 -20.40 3.81 -16.43
C ILE A 46 -21.74 4.22 -17.00
N LEU A 47 -22.48 3.27 -17.56
CA LEU A 47 -23.79 3.49 -18.21
C LEU A 47 -23.75 4.56 -19.33
N GLY A 48 -22.61 4.68 -20.03
CA GLY A 48 -22.42 5.66 -21.10
C GLY A 48 -22.02 7.06 -20.63
N GLU A 49 -21.86 7.27 -19.35
CA GLU A 49 -21.46 8.54 -18.74
C GLU A 49 -20.07 8.43 -18.09
N LYS A 50 -19.33 9.54 -18.10
CA LYS A 50 -18.02 9.62 -17.45
C LYS A 50 -18.16 9.86 -15.96
N ILE A 51 -17.50 9.01 -15.17
CA ILE A 51 -17.38 9.14 -13.73
C ILE A 51 -15.91 9.45 -13.40
N THR A 52 -15.71 10.41 -12.53
CA THR A 52 -14.39 10.78 -12.03
C THR A 52 -14.24 10.38 -10.57
N ILE A 53 -13.11 9.77 -10.26
CA ILE A 53 -12.68 9.48 -8.88
C ILE A 53 -11.32 10.15 -8.69
N THR A 54 -11.19 11.02 -7.70
CA THR A 54 -9.92 11.68 -7.38
C THR A 54 -9.61 11.48 -5.90
N GLY A 55 -8.37 11.14 -5.61
CA GLY A 55 -7.92 10.93 -4.24
C GLY A 55 -6.56 11.54 -3.98
N ILE A 56 -6.34 11.94 -2.74
CA ILE A 56 -5.05 12.35 -2.18
C ILE A 56 -4.74 11.51 -0.95
N ALA A 57 -3.44 11.29 -0.71
CA ALA A 57 -2.98 10.62 0.50
C ALA A 57 -1.70 11.27 1.01
N LYS A 58 -1.42 11.08 2.30
CA LYS A 58 -0.15 11.41 2.92
C LYS A 58 0.29 10.31 3.88
N GLY A 59 1.58 10.21 4.06
CA GLY A 59 2.28 9.31 4.98
C GLY A 59 3.63 8.90 4.40
N SER A 60 4.61 8.68 5.27
CA SER A 60 5.96 8.28 4.89
C SER A 60 6.69 7.48 5.99
N GLY A 61 6.30 7.61 7.25
CA GLY A 61 6.76 6.83 8.41
C GLY A 61 5.63 6.55 9.38
N MET A 62 5.84 5.65 10.34
CA MET A 62 4.81 5.10 11.24
C MET A 62 3.67 4.48 10.40
N ILE A 63 4.03 3.62 9.44
CA ILE A 63 3.08 3.03 8.48
C ILE A 63 3.04 1.52 8.63
N GLN A 64 2.00 1.03 9.25
CA GLN A 64 1.41 -0.29 9.08
C GLN A 64 -0.09 -0.15 9.35
N PRO A 65 -0.91 0.15 8.31
CA PRO A 65 -2.32 0.40 8.51
C PRO A 65 -3.04 -0.86 9.03
N ASN A 66 -3.64 -0.70 10.07
CA ASN A 66 -4.71 -1.34 10.83
C ASN A 66 -5.03 -0.37 11.96
N MET A 67 -4.71 0.90 11.71
CA MET A 67 -4.77 2.16 12.46
C MET A 67 -3.40 2.88 12.48
N ALA A 68 -2.88 3.40 11.34
CA ALA A 68 -1.55 4.04 11.22
C ALA A 68 -1.60 5.51 10.74
N THR A 69 -0.51 6.29 10.78
CA THR A 69 -0.42 7.75 10.54
C THR A 69 -0.64 8.14 9.05
N MET A 70 -1.66 7.59 8.44
CA MET A 70 -2.04 7.84 7.05
C MET A 70 -3.33 8.68 7.01
N LEU A 71 -3.37 9.68 6.16
CA LEU A 71 -4.62 10.37 5.81
C LEU A 71 -4.87 10.17 4.31
N SER A 72 -6.10 9.82 3.98
CA SER A 72 -6.55 9.76 2.58
C SER A 72 -7.93 10.36 2.45
N TYR A 73 -8.09 11.19 1.41
CA TYR A 73 -9.35 11.82 1.05
C TYR A 73 -9.64 11.52 -0.41
N ILE A 74 -10.76 10.86 -0.65
CA ILE A 74 -11.20 10.42 -1.97
C ILE A 74 -12.58 11.01 -2.23
N ALA A 75 -12.80 11.54 -3.42
CA ALA A 75 -14.10 12.02 -3.84
C ALA A 75 -14.46 11.53 -5.25
N THR A 76 -15.75 11.38 -5.48
CA THR A 76 -16.32 11.03 -6.78
C THR A 76 -17.58 11.86 -7.07
N ASP A 77 -17.85 12.07 -8.35
CA ASP A 77 -19.09 12.67 -8.85
C ASP A 77 -20.24 11.65 -9.02
N ALA A 78 -19.99 10.35 -8.82
CA ALA A 78 -21.01 9.31 -8.82
C ALA A 78 -22.02 9.49 -7.68
N LEU A 79 -23.24 8.98 -7.88
CA LEU A 79 -24.26 8.87 -6.84
C LEU A 79 -24.20 7.47 -6.24
N LEU A 80 -23.93 7.41 -4.93
CA LEU A 80 -23.91 6.19 -4.13
C LEU A 80 -24.66 6.42 -2.81
N SER A 81 -25.33 5.40 -2.32
CA SER A 81 -25.85 5.40 -0.95
C SER A 81 -24.72 5.39 0.07
N GLN A 82 -24.98 5.89 1.28
CA GLN A 82 -24.00 5.86 2.36
C GLN A 82 -23.53 4.43 2.69
N GLN A 83 -24.43 3.44 2.60
CA GLN A 83 -24.08 2.05 2.83
C GLN A 83 -23.09 1.54 1.78
N THR A 84 -23.34 1.78 0.50
CA THR A 84 -22.47 1.38 -0.60
C THR A 84 -21.10 2.06 -0.52
N VAL A 85 -21.06 3.36 -0.19
CA VAL A 85 -19.81 4.10 0.07
C VAL A 85 -19.01 3.41 1.17
N GLN A 86 -19.65 3.08 2.29
CA GLN A 86 -18.98 2.45 3.43
C GLN A 86 -18.46 1.05 3.08
N ASP A 87 -19.28 0.22 2.44
CA ASP A 87 -18.93 -1.16 2.08
C ASP A 87 -17.76 -1.20 1.08
N MET A 88 -17.82 -0.35 0.05
CA MET A 88 -16.75 -0.24 -0.95
C MET A 88 -15.46 0.31 -0.34
N LEU A 89 -15.55 1.32 0.52
CA LEU A 89 -14.38 1.90 1.20
C LEU A 89 -13.68 0.85 2.08
N VAL A 90 -14.42 0.10 2.90
CA VAL A 90 -13.86 -0.95 3.75
C VAL A 90 -13.16 -2.01 2.90
N LYS A 91 -13.82 -2.49 1.84
CA LYS A 91 -13.28 -3.51 0.95
C LYS A 91 -12.02 -3.03 0.22
N ALA A 92 -12.03 -1.81 -0.34
CA ALA A 92 -10.90 -1.24 -1.07
C ALA A 92 -9.72 -0.92 -0.13
N THR A 93 -9.98 -0.40 1.08
CA THR A 93 -8.94 -0.16 2.09
C THR A 93 -8.26 -1.46 2.50
N ALA A 94 -9.02 -2.56 2.65
CA ALA A 94 -8.46 -3.86 2.98
C ALA A 94 -7.48 -4.39 1.93
N ARG A 95 -7.60 -3.98 0.67
CA ARG A 95 -6.76 -4.41 -0.45
C ARG A 95 -5.69 -3.39 -0.88
N SER A 96 -5.69 -2.20 -0.30
CA SER A 96 -4.78 -1.11 -0.63
C SER A 96 -3.98 -0.65 0.59
N PHE A 97 -4.49 0.32 1.34
CA PHE A 97 -3.79 0.88 2.49
C PHE A 97 -3.50 -0.17 3.59
N ASN A 98 -4.37 -1.15 3.79
CA ASN A 98 -4.11 -2.26 4.71
C ASN A 98 -3.23 -3.36 4.08
N ARG A 99 -2.43 -3.04 3.08
CA ARG A 99 -1.42 -3.91 2.44
C ARG A 99 -0.06 -3.25 2.31
N ILE A 100 0.16 -2.14 3.04
CA ILE A 100 1.47 -1.46 3.05
C ILE A 100 2.10 -1.50 4.44
N THR A 101 3.41 -1.42 4.52
CA THR A 101 4.17 -1.20 5.76
C THR A 101 5.50 -0.53 5.48
N VAL A 102 5.90 0.42 6.32
CA VAL A 102 7.23 1.04 6.30
C VAL A 102 8.09 0.51 7.43
N ASP A 103 7.60 0.56 8.65
CA ASP A 103 8.36 0.31 9.88
C ASP A 103 7.63 -0.57 10.90
N SER A 104 6.52 -1.16 10.52
CA SER A 104 5.64 -1.97 11.38
C SER A 104 4.96 -1.23 12.53
N ASP A 105 5.14 0.09 12.63
CA ASP A 105 4.51 0.89 13.67
C ASP A 105 3.11 1.34 13.27
N THR A 106 2.16 1.20 14.20
CA THR A 106 0.78 1.63 14.02
C THR A 106 0.52 2.97 14.70
N SER A 107 -0.43 3.76 14.18
CA SER A 107 -0.88 5.00 14.81
C SER A 107 -2.33 4.90 15.25
N THR A 108 -2.76 5.83 16.10
CA THR A 108 -4.15 5.95 16.57
C THR A 108 -4.99 6.94 15.76
N ASN A 109 -4.43 7.57 14.73
CA ASN A 109 -5.02 8.74 14.08
C ASN A 109 -5.19 8.61 12.56
N ASP A 110 -5.29 7.39 12.02
CA ASP A 110 -5.55 7.16 10.60
C ASP A 110 -6.96 7.53 10.21
N SER A 111 -7.07 8.00 8.97
CA SER A 111 -8.37 8.25 8.39
C SER A 111 -8.33 8.06 6.87
N CYS A 112 -9.27 7.27 6.36
CA CYS A 112 -9.57 7.18 4.94
C CYS A 112 -11.03 7.58 4.73
N MET A 113 -11.26 8.61 3.93
CA MET A 113 -12.59 9.15 3.69
C MET A 113 -12.94 9.03 2.20
N LEU A 114 -14.15 8.55 1.91
CA LEU A 114 -14.73 8.54 0.56
C LEU A 114 -16.00 9.41 0.56
N THR A 115 -16.06 10.37 -0.33
CA THR A 115 -17.20 11.27 -0.51
C THR A 115 -17.78 11.09 -1.92
N ALA A 116 -19.07 10.83 -2.02
CA ALA A 116 -19.82 10.79 -3.27
C ALA A 116 -20.75 12.00 -3.35
N THR A 117 -20.59 12.82 -4.39
CA THR A 117 -21.36 14.08 -4.56
C THR A 117 -22.65 13.89 -5.34
N GLY A 118 -22.74 12.85 -6.17
CA GLY A 118 -23.88 12.62 -7.09
C GLY A 118 -23.95 13.60 -8.25
N ALA A 119 -22.90 14.41 -8.49
CA ALA A 119 -22.94 15.48 -9.48
C ALA A 119 -23.07 14.96 -10.94
N SER A 120 -22.60 13.74 -11.22
CA SER A 120 -22.78 13.10 -12.54
C SER A 120 -24.22 12.64 -12.80
N GLY A 121 -25.03 12.47 -11.75
CA GLY A 121 -26.36 11.88 -11.85
C GLY A 121 -26.38 10.36 -12.08
N VAL A 122 -25.21 9.72 -12.20
CA VAL A 122 -25.10 8.27 -12.40
C VAL A 122 -25.21 7.56 -11.06
N ASP A 123 -26.26 6.78 -10.92
CA ASP A 123 -26.58 6.04 -9.70
C ASP A 123 -25.98 4.63 -9.77
N ILE A 124 -24.91 4.43 -9.01
CA ILE A 124 -24.14 3.19 -8.99
C ILE A 124 -24.93 2.05 -8.32
N ASP A 125 -25.85 2.38 -7.41
CA ASP A 125 -26.62 1.37 -6.68
C ASP A 125 -27.71 0.69 -7.54
N LYS A 126 -28.07 1.28 -8.68
CA LYS A 126 -29.14 0.75 -9.54
C LYS A 126 -28.76 -0.48 -10.35
N GLU A 127 -27.48 -0.62 -10.71
CA GLU A 127 -27.01 -1.67 -11.62
C GLU A 127 -25.77 -2.38 -11.03
N PRO A 128 -25.83 -3.69 -10.78
CA PRO A 128 -24.67 -4.43 -10.24
C PRO A 128 -23.40 -4.34 -11.11
N SER A 129 -23.56 -4.25 -12.44
CA SER A 129 -22.43 -4.07 -13.35
C SER A 129 -21.76 -2.70 -13.17
N ALA A 130 -22.52 -1.65 -12.93
CA ALA A 130 -22.00 -0.32 -12.61
C ALA A 130 -21.20 -0.33 -11.31
N ALA A 131 -21.70 -1.00 -10.29
CA ALA A 131 -21.02 -1.16 -9.00
C ALA A 131 -19.68 -1.87 -9.14
N GLY A 132 -19.58 -2.91 -9.99
CA GLY A 132 -18.33 -3.62 -10.28
C GLY A 132 -17.27 -2.71 -10.92
N VAL A 133 -17.63 -2.02 -12.00
CA VAL A 133 -16.72 -1.10 -12.73
C VAL A 133 -16.27 0.05 -11.84
N PHE A 134 -17.18 0.63 -11.05
CA PHE A 134 -16.83 1.69 -10.10
C PHE A 134 -15.86 1.19 -9.04
N TYR A 135 -16.13 0.01 -8.45
CA TYR A 135 -15.29 -0.57 -7.42
C TYR A 135 -13.87 -0.87 -7.93
N GLU A 136 -13.72 -1.42 -9.13
CA GLU A 136 -12.41 -1.67 -9.75
C GLU A 136 -11.61 -0.38 -9.89
N ALA A 137 -12.22 0.69 -10.42
CA ALA A 137 -11.56 1.98 -10.56
C ALA A 137 -11.19 2.61 -9.21
N LEU A 138 -12.03 2.45 -8.18
CA LEU A 138 -11.75 2.90 -6.80
C LEU A 138 -10.59 2.11 -6.20
N GLU A 139 -10.60 0.78 -6.29
CA GLU A 139 -9.56 -0.10 -5.76
C GLU A 139 -8.20 0.20 -6.40
N GLU A 140 -8.13 0.32 -7.72
CA GLU A 140 -6.90 0.67 -8.44
C GLU A 140 -6.35 2.05 -8.02
N LEU A 141 -7.23 3.07 -7.87
CA LEU A 141 -6.83 4.39 -7.40
C LEU A 141 -6.24 4.30 -5.99
N MET A 142 -6.88 3.55 -5.08
CA MET A 142 -6.44 3.41 -3.71
C MET A 142 -5.13 2.61 -3.60
N ILE A 143 -4.94 1.59 -4.45
CA ILE A 143 -3.66 0.86 -4.55
C ILE A 143 -2.54 1.80 -5.01
N GLU A 144 -2.77 2.61 -6.03
CA GLU A 144 -1.77 3.57 -6.52
C GLU A 144 -1.38 4.59 -5.46
N LEU A 145 -2.35 5.12 -4.70
CA LEU A 145 -2.08 6.01 -3.56
C LEU A 145 -1.29 5.29 -2.45
N ALA A 146 -1.64 4.06 -2.11
CA ALA A 146 -0.96 3.26 -1.09
C ALA A 146 0.50 2.97 -1.50
N GLN A 147 0.72 2.55 -2.74
CA GLN A 147 2.06 2.37 -3.29
C GLN A 147 2.85 3.68 -3.36
N GLY A 148 2.17 4.80 -3.63
CA GLY A 148 2.76 6.14 -3.59
C GLY A 148 3.32 6.50 -2.21
N ILE A 149 2.68 6.05 -1.12
CA ILE A 149 3.18 6.19 0.25
C ILE A 149 4.48 5.40 0.43
N ILE A 150 4.53 4.15 -0.03
CA ILE A 150 5.72 3.31 0.09
C ILE A 150 6.90 3.83 -0.74
N ARG A 151 6.64 4.32 -1.98
CA ARG A 151 7.69 4.92 -2.83
C ARG A 151 8.24 6.23 -2.28
N ASP A 152 7.55 6.85 -1.33
CA ASP A 152 7.96 8.08 -0.65
C ASP A 152 8.21 7.84 0.86
N ALA A 153 8.43 6.59 1.25
CA ALA A 153 8.70 6.26 2.64
C ALA A 153 10.01 6.89 3.12
N GLU A 154 10.07 7.23 4.40
CA GLU A 154 11.22 7.88 5.01
C GLU A 154 12.53 7.15 4.73
N GLY A 155 13.42 7.79 3.98
CA GLY A 155 14.73 7.24 3.63
C GLY A 155 14.70 6.04 2.67
N ALA A 156 13.56 5.70 2.07
CA ALA A 156 13.46 4.59 1.14
C ALA A 156 14.29 4.82 -0.12
N THR A 157 14.99 3.78 -0.54
CA THR A 157 15.71 3.74 -1.82
C THR A 157 15.11 2.70 -2.77
N LYS A 158 14.26 1.82 -2.25
CA LYS A 158 13.62 0.74 -3.01
C LYS A 158 12.16 0.53 -2.62
N PHE A 159 11.33 0.33 -3.63
CA PHE A 159 9.97 -0.16 -3.48
C PHE A 159 9.96 -1.69 -3.60
N VAL A 160 9.27 -2.37 -2.71
CA VAL A 160 9.25 -3.83 -2.66
C VAL A 160 7.82 -4.34 -2.63
N GLU A 161 7.50 -5.19 -3.59
CA GLU A 161 6.29 -5.99 -3.59
C GLU A 161 6.61 -7.40 -3.05
N VAL A 162 5.92 -7.80 -1.99
CA VAL A 162 5.99 -9.16 -1.42
C VAL A 162 4.70 -9.88 -1.75
N ARG A 163 4.78 -10.87 -2.61
CA ARG A 163 3.65 -11.71 -3.04
C ARG A 163 3.78 -13.10 -2.44
N VAL A 164 2.72 -13.58 -1.81
CA VAL A 164 2.60 -14.96 -1.36
C VAL A 164 1.44 -15.58 -2.12
N ILE A 165 1.73 -16.64 -2.87
CA ILE A 165 0.77 -17.26 -3.78
C ILE A 165 0.58 -18.74 -3.47
N ASN A 166 -0.51 -19.30 -3.99
CA ASN A 166 -0.86 -20.72 -3.90
C ASN A 166 -0.94 -21.24 -2.46
N GLY A 167 -1.47 -20.41 -1.53
CA GLY A 167 -1.69 -20.80 -0.14
C GLY A 167 -3.00 -21.55 0.06
N SER A 168 -3.06 -22.39 1.08
CA SER A 168 -4.29 -23.09 1.51
C SER A 168 -5.25 -22.20 2.28
N VAL A 169 -4.73 -21.12 2.90
CA VAL A 169 -5.49 -20.17 3.72
C VAL A 169 -5.03 -18.74 3.39
N GLU A 170 -5.97 -17.86 3.08
CA GLU A 170 -5.69 -16.45 2.74
C GLU A 170 -4.92 -15.71 3.85
N LYS A 171 -5.34 -15.92 5.11
CA LYS A 171 -4.70 -15.31 6.28
C LYS A 171 -3.22 -15.70 6.40
N ASP A 172 -2.88 -16.94 6.08
CA ASP A 172 -1.49 -17.42 6.16
C ASP A 172 -0.62 -16.75 5.11
N CYS A 173 -1.15 -16.58 3.87
CA CYS A 173 -0.47 -15.81 2.84
C CYS A 173 -0.16 -14.39 3.31
N LEU A 174 -1.13 -13.72 3.92
CA LEU A 174 -0.97 -12.36 4.43
C LEU A 174 0.04 -12.29 5.58
N ASN A 175 -0.04 -13.22 6.54
CA ASN A 175 0.89 -13.29 7.68
C ASN A 175 2.33 -13.50 7.22
N ILE A 176 2.56 -14.35 6.22
CA ILE A 176 3.88 -14.58 5.62
C ILE A 176 4.37 -13.32 4.92
N ALA A 177 3.53 -12.69 4.10
CA ALA A 177 3.88 -11.46 3.39
C ALA A 177 4.33 -10.36 4.37
N TYR A 178 3.57 -10.14 5.44
CA TYR A 178 3.93 -9.19 6.49
C TYR A 178 5.17 -9.60 7.29
N ALA A 179 5.38 -10.89 7.55
CA ALA A 179 6.57 -11.35 8.26
C ALA A 179 7.86 -11.03 7.47
N ILE A 180 7.80 -11.10 6.14
CA ILE A 180 8.91 -10.71 5.26
C ILE A 180 9.03 -9.18 5.21
N ALA A 181 7.93 -8.47 4.92
CA ALA A 181 7.90 -7.03 4.75
C ALA A 181 8.34 -6.25 6.00
N ASN A 182 8.03 -6.77 7.20
CA ASN A 182 8.36 -6.16 8.49
C ASN A 182 9.72 -6.62 9.07
N SER A 183 10.43 -7.54 8.40
CA SER A 183 11.70 -8.03 8.93
C SER A 183 12.83 -7.00 8.76
N PRO A 184 13.40 -6.42 9.83
CA PRO A 184 14.53 -5.51 9.70
C PRO A 184 15.73 -6.14 8.98
N LEU A 185 15.95 -7.45 9.17
CA LEU A 185 17.01 -8.17 8.46
C LEU A 185 16.75 -8.26 6.96
N MET A 186 15.49 -8.44 6.55
CA MET A 186 15.11 -8.39 5.14
C MET A 186 15.26 -6.99 4.56
N LYS A 187 14.71 -5.99 5.24
CA LYS A 187 14.74 -4.60 4.77
C LYS A 187 16.17 -4.07 4.61
N THR A 188 17.11 -4.46 5.50
CA THR A 188 18.53 -4.11 5.38
C THR A 188 19.25 -4.91 4.28
N ALA A 189 18.86 -6.17 4.01
CA ALA A 189 19.37 -6.92 2.86
C ALA A 189 18.92 -6.28 1.54
N ILE A 190 17.66 -5.85 1.47
CA ILE A 190 17.09 -5.14 0.31
C ILE A 190 17.86 -3.83 0.06
N PHE A 191 18.12 -3.04 1.10
CA PHE A 191 18.96 -1.84 1.01
C PHE A 191 20.34 -2.12 0.43
N ALA A 192 20.97 -3.22 0.87
CA ALA A 192 22.29 -3.65 0.39
C ALA A 192 22.27 -4.33 -0.98
N SER A 193 21.10 -4.51 -1.63
CA SER A 193 20.92 -5.33 -2.84
C SER A 193 21.38 -6.79 -2.67
N ASP A 194 21.25 -7.33 -1.44
CA ASP A 194 21.58 -8.69 -1.08
C ASP A 194 20.36 -9.60 -1.22
N ALA A 195 20.36 -10.50 -2.19
CA ALA A 195 19.32 -11.50 -2.41
C ALA A 195 19.40 -12.64 -1.38
N ASN A 196 19.27 -12.28 -0.12
CA ASN A 196 19.49 -13.18 1.01
C ASN A 196 18.29 -14.11 1.23
N TRP A 197 18.23 -15.21 0.47
CA TRP A 197 17.16 -16.21 0.61
C TRP A 197 17.08 -16.80 2.04
N GLY A 198 18.19 -16.88 2.77
CA GLY A 198 18.20 -17.34 4.15
C GLY A 198 17.39 -16.43 5.08
N ARG A 199 17.44 -15.11 4.87
CA ARG A 199 16.63 -14.14 5.61
C ARG A 199 15.15 -14.22 5.21
N ILE A 200 14.85 -14.49 3.94
CA ILE A 200 13.48 -14.73 3.49
C ILE A 200 12.89 -15.94 4.23
N VAL A 201 13.59 -17.08 4.21
CA VAL A 201 13.13 -18.30 4.88
C VAL A 201 13.00 -18.12 6.39
N MET A 202 13.95 -17.42 7.02
CA MET A 202 13.85 -17.07 8.44
C MET A 202 12.60 -16.23 8.73
N ALA A 203 12.27 -15.28 7.87
CA ALA A 203 11.06 -14.46 8.02
C ALA A 203 9.78 -15.28 7.82
N ILE A 204 9.75 -16.17 6.82
CA ILE A 204 8.66 -17.12 6.59
C ILE A 204 8.47 -18.02 7.83
N GLY A 205 9.55 -18.62 8.34
CA GLY A 205 9.50 -19.58 9.44
C GLY A 205 9.04 -18.99 10.79
N LYS A 206 9.07 -17.66 10.95
CA LYS A 206 8.52 -16.99 12.15
C LYS A 206 7.08 -16.50 11.97
N ALA A 207 6.51 -16.60 10.76
CA ALA A 207 5.12 -16.22 10.53
C ALA A 207 4.15 -17.14 11.29
N ASP A 208 3.03 -16.57 11.76
CA ASP A 208 1.93 -17.35 12.32
C ASP A 208 1.11 -17.96 11.16
N ALA A 209 1.65 -19.05 10.59
CA ALA A 209 1.09 -19.73 9.41
C ALA A 209 1.49 -21.20 9.40
N ASP A 210 0.62 -22.05 8.85
CA ASP A 210 0.93 -23.47 8.64
C ASP A 210 1.63 -23.65 7.27
N ILE A 211 2.89 -24.08 7.30
CA ILE A 211 3.76 -24.09 6.12
C ILE A 211 4.43 -25.45 5.94
N ASP A 212 4.27 -26.06 4.78
CA ASP A 212 5.08 -27.20 4.35
C ASP A 212 6.34 -26.70 3.61
N VAL A 213 7.44 -26.59 4.35
CA VAL A 213 8.71 -26.09 3.80
C VAL A 213 9.18 -26.91 2.59
N SER A 214 8.84 -28.21 2.50
CA SER A 214 9.27 -29.05 1.39
C SER A 214 8.61 -28.71 0.05
N LYS A 215 7.59 -27.85 0.07
CA LYS A 215 6.88 -27.35 -1.14
C LYS A 215 7.26 -25.91 -1.50
N LEU A 216 8.00 -25.24 -0.65
CA LEU A 216 8.27 -23.81 -0.75
C LEU A 216 9.18 -23.47 -1.92
N ASP A 217 8.71 -22.58 -2.81
CA ASP A 217 9.51 -21.95 -3.84
C ASP A 217 9.61 -20.44 -3.56
N VAL A 218 10.78 -19.85 -3.84
CA VAL A 218 11.02 -18.40 -3.62
C VAL A 218 11.69 -17.80 -4.84
N TYR A 219 11.18 -16.64 -5.26
CA TYR A 219 11.67 -15.88 -6.41
C TYR A 219 11.95 -14.41 -6.03
N ILE A 220 12.92 -13.79 -6.73
CA ILE A 220 13.08 -12.35 -6.81
C ILE A 220 13.02 -11.97 -8.30
N GLY A 221 11.99 -11.21 -8.66
CA GLY A 221 11.64 -11.05 -10.08
C GLY A 221 11.45 -12.41 -10.75
N ASP A 222 12.18 -12.65 -11.82
CA ASP A 222 12.14 -13.93 -12.57
C ASP A 222 13.20 -14.94 -12.08
N VAL A 223 14.00 -14.60 -11.07
CA VAL A 223 15.09 -15.45 -10.57
C VAL A 223 14.58 -16.34 -9.43
N GLN A 224 14.58 -17.65 -9.64
CA GLN A 224 14.27 -18.63 -8.59
C GLN A 224 15.47 -18.83 -7.66
N LEU A 225 15.30 -18.47 -6.38
CA LEU A 225 16.31 -18.63 -5.35
C LEU A 225 16.20 -19.99 -4.65
N MET A 226 14.96 -20.42 -4.45
CA MET A 226 14.63 -21.67 -3.79
C MET A 226 13.64 -22.49 -4.59
N SER A 227 13.81 -23.79 -4.56
CA SER A 227 12.88 -24.76 -5.12
C SER A 227 12.68 -25.91 -4.15
N LYS A 228 11.41 -26.23 -3.85
CA LYS A 228 11.03 -27.35 -2.95
C LYS A 228 11.77 -27.32 -1.60
N GLY A 229 11.85 -26.15 -1.00
CA GLY A 229 12.47 -25.93 0.30
C GLY A 229 14.00 -25.94 0.33
N GLY A 230 14.67 -26.14 -0.81
CA GLY A 230 16.12 -26.09 -0.95
C GLY A 230 16.60 -24.98 -1.86
N LYS A 231 17.91 -24.72 -1.91
CA LYS A 231 18.51 -23.81 -2.89
C LYS A 231 18.18 -24.32 -4.31
N ALA A 232 17.74 -23.46 -5.20
CA ALA A 232 17.50 -23.84 -6.59
C ALA A 232 18.82 -24.27 -7.27
N SER A 233 18.78 -25.34 -8.09
CA SER A 233 19.97 -25.96 -8.68
C SER A 233 20.77 -25.00 -9.56
N ASP A 234 20.05 -24.10 -10.26
CA ASP A 234 20.62 -23.20 -11.26
C ASP A 234 20.83 -21.78 -10.71
N TYR A 235 20.63 -21.59 -9.39
CA TYR A 235 20.81 -20.29 -8.77
C TYR A 235 22.28 -19.98 -8.49
N GLU A 236 22.71 -18.83 -9.01
CA GLU A 236 24.00 -18.19 -8.69
C GLU A 236 23.79 -16.86 -7.98
N GLU A 237 24.67 -16.49 -7.05
CA GLU A 237 24.58 -15.24 -6.29
C GLU A 237 24.55 -13.99 -7.16
N SER A 238 25.23 -14.02 -8.31
CA SER A 238 25.23 -12.93 -9.29
C SER A 238 23.83 -12.67 -9.90
N MET A 239 23.04 -13.70 -10.07
CA MET A 239 21.65 -13.59 -10.59
C MET A 239 20.77 -12.87 -9.56
N GLY A 240 20.89 -13.27 -8.29
CA GLY A 240 20.17 -12.62 -7.18
C GLY A 240 20.57 -11.15 -6.99
N ALA A 241 21.87 -10.85 -7.02
CA ALA A 241 22.36 -9.48 -6.93
C ALA A 241 21.83 -8.59 -8.06
N ASN A 242 21.78 -9.11 -9.28
CA ASN A 242 21.21 -8.40 -10.42
C ASN A 242 19.70 -8.15 -10.25
N ALA A 243 18.94 -9.15 -9.79
CA ALA A 243 17.50 -9.02 -9.53
C ALA A 243 17.20 -7.99 -8.44
N MET A 244 18.11 -7.80 -7.48
CA MET A 244 18.00 -6.83 -6.37
C MET A 244 18.56 -5.45 -6.70
N SER A 245 19.15 -5.22 -7.87
CA SER A 245 19.84 -3.96 -8.19
C SER A 245 18.91 -2.80 -8.51
N GLY A 246 17.68 -3.07 -8.95
CA GLY A 246 16.68 -2.06 -9.31
C GLY A 246 16.09 -1.34 -8.10
N GLU A 247 15.37 -0.25 -8.39
CA GLU A 247 14.59 0.49 -7.39
C GLU A 247 13.26 -0.19 -7.07
N GLU A 248 12.73 -1.01 -7.98
CA GLU A 248 11.51 -1.79 -7.78
C GLU A 248 11.84 -3.29 -7.77
N ILE A 249 11.44 -3.96 -6.69
CA ILE A 249 11.75 -5.36 -6.42
C ILE A 249 10.46 -6.13 -6.16
N SER A 250 10.32 -7.29 -6.79
CA SER A 250 9.26 -8.25 -6.48
C SER A 250 9.85 -9.50 -5.84
N ILE A 251 9.37 -9.83 -4.64
CA ILE A 251 9.67 -11.09 -3.94
C ILE A 251 8.41 -11.94 -3.99
N THR A 252 8.49 -13.12 -4.61
CA THR A 252 7.37 -14.06 -4.68
C THR A 252 7.69 -15.31 -3.89
N VAL A 253 6.78 -15.67 -2.98
CA VAL A 253 6.79 -16.91 -2.22
C VAL A 253 5.64 -17.79 -2.71
N ASP A 254 5.94 -18.93 -3.29
CA ASP A 254 4.94 -19.90 -3.71
C ASP A 254 4.87 -21.05 -2.69
N LEU A 255 3.69 -21.20 -2.08
CA LEU A 255 3.46 -22.20 -1.04
C LEU A 255 3.09 -23.56 -1.62
N ASN A 256 2.71 -23.62 -2.91
CA ASN A 256 2.28 -24.85 -3.59
C ASN A 256 1.25 -25.70 -2.79
N ALA A 257 0.29 -25.01 -2.13
CA ALA A 257 -0.63 -25.63 -1.17
C ALA A 257 -2.12 -25.34 -1.44
N GLY A 258 -2.47 -24.42 -2.34
CA GLY A 258 -3.85 -24.04 -2.63
C GLY A 258 -3.95 -22.91 -3.66
N ASP A 259 -5.02 -22.10 -3.57
CA ASP A 259 -5.34 -21.09 -4.58
C ASP A 259 -5.36 -19.65 -4.03
N PHE A 260 -5.14 -19.48 -2.72
CA PHE A 260 -5.13 -18.13 -2.11
C PHE A 260 -3.82 -17.41 -2.40
N SER A 261 -3.94 -16.10 -2.57
CA SER A 261 -2.79 -15.23 -2.80
C SER A 261 -2.99 -13.88 -2.13
N GLU A 262 -1.89 -13.34 -1.55
CA GLU A 262 -1.88 -12.02 -0.94
C GLU A 262 -0.62 -11.26 -1.31
N THR A 263 -0.73 -9.92 -1.30
CA THR A 263 0.37 -9.02 -1.62
C THR A 263 0.48 -7.94 -0.56
N VAL A 264 1.70 -7.64 -0.14
CA VAL A 264 2.06 -6.53 0.76
C VAL A 264 3.16 -5.71 0.10
N TRP A 265 3.05 -4.38 0.17
CA TRP A 265 4.08 -3.47 -0.33
C TRP A 265 4.86 -2.86 0.84
N THR A 266 6.17 -2.77 0.67
CA THR A 266 7.09 -2.21 1.67
C THR A 266 8.26 -1.51 0.99
N SER A 267 9.13 -0.89 1.78
CA SER A 267 10.40 -0.31 1.35
C SER A 267 11.58 -1.05 1.97
N ASP A 268 12.79 -0.72 1.55
CA ASP A 268 14.02 -1.05 2.28
C ASP A 268 14.14 -0.28 3.60
N LEU A 269 15.19 -0.55 4.37
CA LEU A 269 15.57 0.19 5.59
C LEU A 269 16.99 0.72 5.43
N SER A 270 17.11 2.02 5.15
CA SER A 270 18.37 2.71 4.92
C SER A 270 18.91 3.42 6.18
N HIS A 271 20.13 3.92 6.12
CA HIS A 271 20.69 4.79 7.16
C HIS A 271 19.90 6.11 7.28
N GLU A 272 19.28 6.57 6.19
CA GLU A 272 18.52 7.80 6.16
C GLU A 272 17.23 7.70 7.00
N TYR A 273 16.56 6.53 7.03
CA TYR A 273 15.46 6.29 7.94
C TYR A 273 15.86 6.54 9.39
N VAL A 274 17.02 6.00 9.79
CA VAL A 274 17.54 6.20 11.18
C VAL A 274 17.84 7.67 11.42
N ARG A 275 18.46 8.38 10.47
CA ARG A 275 18.80 9.80 10.59
C ARG A 275 17.54 10.65 10.76
N ILE A 276 16.54 10.46 9.89
CA ILE A 276 15.28 11.21 9.95
C ILE A 276 14.60 11.03 11.31
N ASN A 277 14.43 9.78 11.76
CA ASN A 277 13.71 9.48 13.00
C ASN A 277 14.49 9.84 14.27
N ALA A 278 15.83 9.84 14.25
CA ALA A 278 16.64 10.29 15.37
C ALA A 278 16.62 11.81 15.54
N GLU A 279 16.48 12.57 14.45
CA GLU A 279 16.44 14.02 14.46
C GLU A 279 15.01 14.59 14.60
N TYR A 280 13.98 13.81 14.25
CA TYR A 280 12.58 14.21 14.33
C TYR A 280 12.15 14.32 15.80
N ARG A 281 11.88 15.57 16.23
CA ARG A 281 11.35 15.86 17.56
C ARG A 281 9.98 16.50 17.41
N THR A 282 8.95 15.84 17.89
CA THR A 282 7.58 16.36 17.99
C THR A 282 7.41 17.25 19.22
#